data_bb67334349dbe523f6ff236f98e75b5e
#
_entry.id   bb67334349dbe523f6ff236f98e75b5e
#
_cell.length_a   1.000
_cell.length_b   1.000
_cell.length_c   1.000
_cell.angle_alpha   90.00
_cell.angle_beta   90.00
_cell.angle_gamma   90.00
#
_symmetry.space_group_name_H-M   'P 1'
#
loop_
_entity.id
_entity.type
_entity.pdbx_description
1 polymer ?
#
loop_
_entity_poly.entity_id
_entity_poly.type
_entity_poly.pdbx_seq_one_letter_code
_entity_poly.pdbx_strand_id
1 'polypeptide(L)'
;QIVKTYLPAMNKFIRHYLGELDFPIHFQLDDQFNEQVHSPMHQDFSYQSFSEGQKGRIDLALMLTWREIGRLKNSVSTNLLILDEVFSSSLDDTGKECLLTLLRYRLPDNQRVLVVDHTLSEAFKDKFDHSVEVTRSNGFSSYV
;
A
#
# COMPACT_ATOMS: atom_id res chain seq x y z
N GLN A 1 21.98 10.49 10.14
CA GLN A 1 21.75 10.10 11.56
C GLN A 1 20.28 9.82 11.86
N ILE A 2 19.33 10.63 11.37
CA ILE A 2 17.88 10.45 11.59
C ILE A 2 17.37 9.11 11.07
N VAL A 3 17.85 8.70 9.93
CA VAL A 3 17.45 7.46 9.23
C VAL A 3 17.74 6.20 10.07
N LYS A 4 18.95 6.10 10.63
CA LYS A 4 19.33 4.93 11.43
C LYS A 4 18.46 4.76 12.68
N THR A 5 17.89 5.84 13.18
CA THR A 5 16.98 5.81 14.35
C THR A 5 15.64 5.16 14.01
N TYR A 6 15.13 5.36 12.80
CA TYR A 6 13.81 4.83 12.40
C TYR A 6 13.88 3.49 11.68
N LEU A 7 15.06 3.04 11.25
CA LEU A 7 15.22 1.81 10.48
C LEU A 7 14.61 0.56 11.16
N PRO A 8 14.79 0.32 12.47
CA PRO A 8 14.16 -0.81 13.14
C PRO A 8 12.63 -0.73 13.11
N ALA A 9 12.06 0.48 13.27
CA ALA A 9 10.62 0.70 13.19
C ALA A 9 10.12 0.50 11.77
N MET A 10 10.85 0.99 10.76
CA MET A 10 10.53 0.77 9.35
C MET A 10 10.46 -0.71 9.01
N ASN A 11 11.48 -1.48 9.33
CA ASN A 11 11.52 -2.92 9.08
C ASN A 11 10.42 -3.69 9.83
N LYS A 12 10.00 -3.20 11.00
CA LYS A 12 8.84 -3.74 11.72
C LYS A 12 7.53 -3.45 10.97
N PHE A 13 7.32 -2.23 10.48
CA PHE A 13 6.13 -1.87 9.72
C PHE A 13 6.08 -2.56 8.36
N ILE A 14 7.18 -2.66 7.64
CA ILE A 14 7.26 -3.41 6.37
C ILE A 14 6.79 -4.85 6.57
N ARG A 15 7.33 -5.53 7.57
CA ARG A 15 6.94 -6.91 7.89
C ARG A 15 5.46 -7.02 8.27
N HIS A 16 4.96 -6.06 9.05
CA HIS A 16 3.53 -6.00 9.42
C HIS A 16 2.65 -5.88 8.18
N TYR A 17 2.90 -4.89 7.32
CA TYR A 17 2.08 -4.66 6.13
C TYR A 17 2.19 -5.76 5.09
N LEU A 18 3.37 -6.35 4.91
CA LEU A 18 3.52 -7.53 4.05
C LEU A 18 2.70 -8.71 4.56
N GLY A 19 2.61 -8.90 5.87
CA GLY A 19 1.71 -9.90 6.47
C GLY A 19 0.23 -9.61 6.23
N GLU A 20 -0.20 -8.35 6.41
CA GLU A 20 -1.59 -7.93 6.16
C GLU A 20 -1.97 -8.03 4.66
N LEU A 21 -1.00 -7.92 3.76
CA LEU A 21 -1.18 -8.08 2.32
C LEU A 21 -1.02 -9.54 1.83
N ASP A 22 -1.05 -10.50 2.74
CA ASP A 22 -0.88 -11.94 2.45
C ASP A 22 0.41 -12.25 1.66
N PHE A 23 1.48 -11.57 2.02
CA PHE A 23 2.79 -11.76 1.41
C PHE A 23 3.93 -11.72 2.45
N PRO A 24 3.96 -12.67 3.39
CA PRO A 24 4.88 -12.65 4.54
C PRO A 24 6.30 -13.10 4.16
N ILE A 25 6.97 -12.34 3.30
CA ILE A 25 8.36 -12.56 2.92
C ILE A 25 9.32 -11.87 3.90
N HIS A 26 10.56 -12.34 3.91
CA HIS A 26 11.62 -11.70 4.64
C HIS A 26 12.25 -10.57 3.80
N PHE A 27 11.61 -9.40 3.84
CA PHE A 27 12.06 -8.17 3.19
C PHE A 27 12.44 -7.14 4.25
N GLN A 28 13.59 -6.52 4.12
CA GLN A 28 14.03 -5.44 4.99
C GLN A 28 14.93 -4.44 4.26
N LEU A 29 15.08 -3.25 4.84
CA LEU A 29 16.02 -2.23 4.38
C LEU A 29 17.25 -2.26 5.27
N ASP A 30 18.42 -2.06 4.67
CA ASP A 30 19.68 -1.84 5.39
C ASP A 30 19.87 -0.35 5.76
N ASP A 31 21.00 -0.02 6.37
CA ASP A 31 21.31 1.33 6.82
C ASP A 31 21.62 2.33 5.70
N GLN A 32 21.69 1.86 4.48
CA GLN A 32 21.83 2.64 3.23
C GLN A 32 20.55 2.67 2.41
N PHE A 33 19.42 2.07 2.94
CA PHE A 33 18.15 1.86 2.25
C PHE A 33 18.22 0.92 1.06
N ASN A 34 19.23 0.08 0.97
CA ASN A 34 19.18 -1.00 0.03
C ASN A 34 18.22 -2.09 0.52
N GLU A 35 17.52 -2.68 -0.41
CA GLU A 35 16.66 -3.80 -0.14
C GLU A 35 17.45 -5.07 0.17
N GLN A 36 17.02 -5.80 1.18
CA GLN A 36 17.53 -7.12 1.50
C GLN A 36 16.37 -8.10 1.52
N VAL A 37 16.40 -9.03 0.59
CA VAL A 37 15.40 -10.10 0.48
C VAL A 37 16.09 -11.41 0.80
N HIS A 38 15.56 -12.14 1.77
CA HIS A 38 16.07 -13.47 2.10
C HIS A 38 15.09 -14.52 1.58
N SER A 39 15.57 -15.33 0.65
CA SER A 39 14.87 -16.51 0.16
C SER A 39 15.61 -17.75 0.65
N PRO A 40 14.94 -18.71 1.30
CA PRO A 40 15.60 -19.96 1.71
C PRO A 40 16.02 -20.84 0.53
N MET A 41 15.52 -20.56 -0.67
CA MET A 41 15.76 -21.40 -1.86
C MET A 41 16.76 -20.80 -2.85
N HIS A 42 17.00 -19.46 -2.82
CA HIS A 42 17.83 -18.78 -3.83
C HIS A 42 18.75 -17.75 -3.17
N GLN A 43 20.05 -17.86 -3.44
CA GLN A 43 21.08 -16.96 -2.87
C GLN A 43 21.05 -15.55 -3.50
N ASP A 44 20.64 -15.41 -4.77
CA ASP A 44 20.63 -14.15 -5.52
C ASP A 44 19.21 -13.63 -5.76
N PHE A 45 18.32 -13.76 -4.76
CA PHE A 45 16.95 -13.29 -4.87
C PHE A 45 16.88 -11.79 -4.56
N SER A 46 16.35 -11.01 -5.49
CA SER A 46 16.21 -9.56 -5.37
C SER A 46 14.76 -9.12 -5.65
N TYR A 47 14.46 -7.84 -5.42
CA TYR A 47 13.17 -7.26 -5.79
C TYR A 47 12.77 -7.54 -7.25
N GLN A 48 13.72 -7.54 -8.17
CA GLN A 48 13.47 -7.81 -9.58
C GLN A 48 12.97 -9.23 -9.87
N SER A 49 13.21 -10.17 -8.95
CA SER A 49 12.81 -11.57 -9.08
C SER A 49 11.31 -11.80 -8.80
N PHE A 50 10.63 -10.81 -8.23
CA PHE A 50 9.20 -10.90 -7.92
C PHE A 50 8.32 -10.66 -9.14
N SER A 51 7.12 -11.29 -9.16
CA SER A 51 6.05 -10.96 -10.10
C SER A 51 5.54 -9.53 -9.88
N GLU A 52 4.86 -8.95 -10.88
CA GLU A 52 4.31 -7.59 -10.76
C GLU A 52 3.33 -7.46 -9.57
N GLY A 53 2.46 -8.44 -9.35
CA GLY A 53 1.55 -8.45 -8.19
C GLY A 53 2.29 -8.53 -6.85
N GLN A 54 3.40 -9.26 -6.78
CA GLN A 54 4.25 -9.32 -5.60
C GLN A 54 5.00 -8.00 -5.37
N LYS A 55 5.53 -7.39 -6.41
CA LYS A 55 6.15 -6.06 -6.37
C LYS A 55 5.15 -5.01 -5.88
N GLY A 56 3.92 -5.02 -6.41
CA GLY A 56 2.86 -4.11 -5.98
C GLY A 56 2.55 -4.22 -4.48
N ARG A 57 2.58 -5.42 -3.90
CA ARG A 57 2.41 -5.61 -2.45
C ARG A 57 3.60 -5.06 -1.65
N ILE A 58 4.83 -5.23 -2.14
CA ILE A 58 6.03 -4.65 -1.51
C ILE A 58 5.96 -3.13 -1.55
N ASP A 59 5.66 -2.53 -2.71
CA ASP A 59 5.60 -1.08 -2.89
C ASP A 59 4.52 -0.46 -1.99
N LEU A 60 3.37 -1.12 -1.89
CA LEU A 60 2.29 -0.71 -1.00
C LEU A 60 2.70 -0.79 0.48
N ALA A 61 3.37 -1.87 0.89
CA ALA A 61 3.88 -2.01 2.25
C ALA A 61 4.92 -0.93 2.59
N LEU A 62 5.80 -0.59 1.64
CA LEU A 62 6.76 0.50 1.77
C LEU A 62 6.06 1.86 1.88
N MET A 63 5.09 2.15 1.03
CA MET A 63 4.31 3.39 1.07
C MET A 63 3.61 3.57 2.43
N LEU A 64 2.92 2.55 2.92
CA LEU A 64 2.25 2.57 4.23
C LEU A 64 3.26 2.72 5.38
N THR A 65 4.42 2.08 5.27
CA THR A 65 5.52 2.23 6.24
C THR A 65 6.01 3.67 6.31
N TRP A 66 6.27 4.30 5.17
CA TRP A 66 6.69 5.71 5.12
C TRP A 66 5.65 6.63 5.75
N ARG A 67 4.38 6.36 5.54
CA ARG A 67 3.28 7.09 6.19
C ARG A 67 3.36 6.97 7.72
N GLU A 68 3.55 5.77 8.27
CA GLU A 68 3.68 5.58 9.72
C GLU A 68 4.92 6.28 10.30
N ILE A 69 6.05 6.21 9.61
CA ILE A 69 7.26 6.95 10.02
C ILE A 69 7.02 8.46 9.99
N GLY A 70 6.31 8.97 8.99
CA GLY A 70 5.90 10.38 8.93
C GLY A 70 5.05 10.78 10.14
N ARG A 71 4.12 9.94 10.56
CA ARG A 71 3.29 10.15 11.77
C ARG A 71 4.11 10.14 13.06
N LEU A 72 5.07 9.23 13.18
CA LEU A 72 5.95 9.16 14.34
C LEU A 72 6.88 10.38 14.46
N LYS A 73 7.31 10.92 13.32
CA LYS A 73 8.24 12.06 13.27
C LYS A 73 7.54 13.39 13.48
N ASN A 74 6.34 13.54 12.95
CA ASN A 74 5.60 14.79 12.95
C ASN A 74 4.50 14.75 14.01
N SER A 75 4.38 15.80 14.81
CA SER A 75 3.26 15.99 15.74
C SER A 75 1.91 16.22 15.04
N VAL A 76 1.91 16.47 13.74
CA VAL A 76 0.70 16.63 12.92
C VAL A 76 0.57 15.40 12.02
N SER A 77 -0.49 14.63 12.22
CA SER A 77 -0.87 13.52 11.34
C SER A 77 -2.14 13.89 10.59
N THR A 78 -2.11 13.74 9.26
CA THR A 78 -3.34 13.85 8.47
C THR A 78 -4.19 12.60 8.66
N ASN A 79 -5.50 12.80 8.78
CA ASN A 79 -6.47 11.70 8.80
C ASN A 79 -6.97 11.33 7.39
N LEU A 80 -6.36 11.85 6.34
CA LEU A 80 -6.69 11.59 4.94
C LEU A 80 -5.59 10.74 4.30
N LEU A 81 -5.99 9.68 3.62
CA LEU A 81 -5.17 8.85 2.75
C LEU A 81 -5.80 8.87 1.36
N ILE A 82 -5.03 9.26 0.36
CA ILE A 82 -5.47 9.27 -1.04
C ILE A 82 -4.66 8.18 -1.76
N LEU A 83 -5.36 7.27 -2.40
CA LEU A 83 -4.81 6.18 -3.21
C LEU A 83 -5.26 6.36 -4.64
N ASP A 84 -4.33 6.71 -5.52
CA ASP A 84 -4.58 6.95 -6.93
C ASP A 84 -4.06 5.78 -7.75
N GLU A 85 -4.96 5.13 -8.50
CA GLU A 85 -4.71 3.98 -9.37
C GLU A 85 -4.01 2.76 -8.72
N VAL A 86 -4.06 2.65 -7.39
CA VAL A 86 -3.38 1.56 -6.66
C VAL A 86 -3.98 0.19 -6.96
N PHE A 87 -5.30 0.13 -7.18
CA PHE A 87 -6.01 -1.11 -7.51
C PHE A 87 -5.85 -1.53 -8.97
N SER A 88 -5.55 -0.58 -9.86
CA SER A 88 -5.39 -0.84 -11.30
C SER A 88 -3.96 -1.14 -11.71
N SER A 89 -2.96 -0.74 -10.93
CA SER A 89 -1.56 -0.74 -11.37
C SER A 89 -0.90 -2.11 -11.31
N SER A 90 -0.82 -2.72 -10.13
CA SER A 90 0.07 -3.89 -9.96
C SER A 90 -0.48 -4.97 -9.02
N LEU A 91 -1.64 -4.76 -8.39
CA LEU A 91 -2.20 -5.74 -7.47
C LEU A 91 -3.00 -6.81 -8.20
N ASP A 92 -2.73 -8.06 -7.85
CA ASP A 92 -3.61 -9.18 -8.18
C ASP A 92 -4.91 -9.14 -7.33
N ASP A 93 -5.88 -9.97 -7.66
CA ASP A 93 -7.19 -9.94 -6.98
C ASP A 93 -7.07 -10.21 -5.47
N THR A 94 -6.18 -11.11 -5.05
CA THR A 94 -5.90 -11.36 -3.63
C THR A 94 -5.32 -10.12 -2.96
N GLY A 95 -4.35 -9.45 -3.61
CA GLY A 95 -3.77 -8.20 -3.10
C GLY A 95 -4.79 -7.09 -2.95
N LYS A 96 -5.73 -6.96 -3.90
CA LYS A 96 -6.85 -6.00 -3.83
C LYS A 96 -7.75 -6.27 -2.62
N GLU A 97 -8.15 -7.52 -2.39
CA GLU A 97 -8.96 -7.91 -1.23
C GLU A 97 -8.24 -7.66 0.09
N CYS A 98 -6.96 -8.00 0.17
CA CYS A 98 -6.15 -7.73 1.36
C CYS A 98 -6.03 -6.22 1.62
N LEU A 99 -5.80 -5.41 0.57
CA LEU A 99 -5.75 -3.96 0.69
C LEU A 99 -7.08 -3.39 1.21
N LEU A 100 -8.21 -3.81 0.67
CA LEU A 100 -9.54 -3.38 1.15
C LEU A 100 -9.76 -3.74 2.62
N THR A 101 -9.39 -4.95 3.01
CA THR A 101 -9.47 -5.40 4.40
C THR A 101 -8.61 -4.54 5.32
N LEU A 102 -7.38 -4.23 4.90
CA LEU A 102 -6.46 -3.36 5.62
C LEU A 102 -7.04 -1.95 5.78
N LEU A 103 -7.52 -1.36 4.68
CA LEU A 103 -8.08 0.00 4.69
C LEU A 103 -9.32 0.11 5.58
N ARG A 104 -10.16 -0.92 5.60
CA ARG A 104 -11.44 -0.90 6.33
C ARG A 104 -11.31 -1.25 7.80
N TYR A 105 -10.41 -2.18 8.17
CA TYR A 105 -10.39 -2.78 9.50
C TYR A 105 -9.09 -2.60 10.28
N ARG A 106 -8.02 -2.13 9.62
CA ARG A 106 -6.70 -2.01 10.24
C ARG A 106 -6.20 -0.57 10.36
N LEU A 107 -6.82 0.36 9.65
CA LEU A 107 -6.54 1.78 9.84
C LEU A 107 -7.32 2.33 11.05
N PRO A 108 -6.86 3.42 11.68
CA PRO A 108 -7.59 4.09 12.75
C PRO A 108 -8.99 4.53 12.31
N ASP A 109 -9.99 4.44 13.20
CA ASP A 109 -11.41 4.76 12.91
C ASP A 109 -11.64 6.18 12.39
N ASN A 110 -10.77 7.13 12.74
CA ASN A 110 -10.86 8.51 12.26
C ASN A 110 -10.18 8.73 10.90
N GLN A 111 -9.64 7.68 10.29
CA GLN A 111 -8.97 7.75 8.99
C GLN A 111 -10.01 7.84 7.87
N ARG A 112 -9.85 8.83 7.01
CA ARG A 112 -10.60 8.93 5.75
C ARG A 112 -9.72 8.43 4.61
N VAL A 113 -10.29 7.59 3.76
CA VAL A 113 -9.59 7.03 2.59
C VAL A 113 -10.35 7.43 1.35
N LEU A 114 -9.65 8.07 0.41
CA LEU A 114 -10.14 8.35 -0.92
C LEU A 114 -9.39 7.46 -1.91
N VAL A 115 -10.13 6.66 -2.66
CA VAL A 115 -9.58 5.81 -3.72
C VAL A 115 -10.01 6.39 -5.06
N VAL A 116 -9.05 6.64 -5.94
CA VAL A 116 -9.29 7.03 -7.33
C VAL A 116 -8.82 5.88 -8.21
N ASP A 117 -9.74 5.30 -8.97
CA ASP A 117 -9.41 4.15 -9.82
C ASP A 117 -10.42 4.03 -10.96
N HIS A 118 -9.97 3.57 -12.12
CA HIS A 118 -10.82 3.43 -13.31
C HIS A 118 -11.16 1.96 -13.65
N THR A 119 -10.64 1.00 -12.86
CA THR A 119 -10.81 -0.44 -13.13
C THR A 119 -11.64 -1.17 -12.07
N LEU A 120 -12.07 -0.47 -11.02
CA LEU A 120 -12.86 -1.09 -9.97
C LEU A 120 -14.20 -1.60 -10.51
N SER A 121 -14.40 -2.91 -10.43
CA SER A 121 -15.68 -3.54 -10.77
C SER A 121 -16.78 -3.18 -9.76
N GLU A 122 -18.05 -3.37 -10.13
CA GLU A 122 -19.18 -3.14 -9.25
C GLU A 122 -19.05 -3.92 -7.91
N ALA A 123 -18.51 -5.15 -7.94
CA ALA A 123 -18.29 -5.96 -6.76
C ALA A 123 -17.29 -5.33 -5.76
N PHE A 124 -16.38 -4.46 -6.25
CA PHE A 124 -15.49 -3.69 -5.39
C PHE A 124 -16.13 -2.38 -4.93
N LYS A 125 -16.94 -1.72 -5.78
CA LYS A 125 -17.65 -0.48 -5.43
C LYS A 125 -18.52 -0.65 -4.18
N ASP A 126 -19.21 -1.77 -4.06
CA ASP A 126 -20.07 -2.09 -2.90
C ASP A 126 -19.29 -2.21 -1.56
N LYS A 127 -17.97 -2.29 -1.60
CA LYS A 127 -17.11 -2.34 -0.40
C LYS A 127 -16.73 -0.97 0.13
N PHE A 128 -17.08 0.11 -0.56
CA PHE A 128 -16.86 1.49 -0.13
C PHE A 128 -18.14 2.08 0.46
N ASP A 129 -18.00 3.01 1.40
CA ASP A 129 -19.16 3.68 2.01
C ASP A 129 -19.86 4.62 1.03
N HIS A 130 -19.10 5.21 0.11
CA HIS A 130 -19.57 6.08 -0.96
C HIS A 130 -18.76 5.86 -2.23
N SER A 131 -19.41 5.92 -3.38
CA SER A 131 -18.76 5.92 -4.69
C SER A 131 -19.29 7.08 -5.53
N VAL A 132 -18.39 7.69 -6.29
CA VAL A 132 -18.72 8.76 -7.24
C VAL A 132 -18.14 8.36 -8.59
N GLU A 133 -18.98 8.29 -9.59
CA GLU A 133 -18.53 8.02 -10.95
C GLU A 133 -18.33 9.34 -11.71
N VAL A 134 -17.15 9.52 -12.29
CA VAL A 134 -16.83 10.66 -13.14
C VAL A 134 -16.88 10.23 -14.59
N THR A 135 -17.82 10.81 -15.33
CA THR A 135 -18.00 10.54 -16.76
C THR A 135 -17.62 11.74 -17.60
N ARG A 136 -17.16 11.51 -18.83
CA ARG A 136 -16.85 12.55 -19.80
C ARG A 136 -17.77 12.44 -21.00
N SER A 137 -18.52 13.51 -21.28
CA SER A 137 -19.40 13.60 -22.44
C SER A 137 -19.23 14.96 -23.12
N ASN A 138 -19.08 14.97 -24.43
CA ASN A 138 -18.94 16.18 -25.26
C ASN A 138 -17.83 17.16 -24.78
N GLY A 139 -16.72 16.60 -24.24
CA GLY A 139 -15.59 17.41 -23.73
C GLY A 139 -15.74 17.93 -22.30
N PHE A 140 -16.88 17.70 -21.66
CA PHE A 140 -17.15 18.08 -20.28
C PHE A 140 -17.17 16.85 -19.35
N SER A 141 -16.63 17.01 -18.15
CA SER A 141 -16.70 16.01 -17.10
C SER A 141 -17.89 16.27 -16.19
N SER A 142 -18.62 15.24 -15.86
CA SER A 142 -19.72 15.26 -14.89
C SER A 142 -19.55 14.12 -13.90
N TYR A 143 -20.14 14.23 -12.72
CA TYR A 143 -20.17 13.18 -11.72
C TYR A 143 -21.60 12.84 -11.33
N VAL A 144 -21.81 11.57 -10.99
CA VAL A 144 -23.08 11.01 -10.52
C VAL A 144 -22.86 10.35 -9.17
#